data_816f6d243348f7d1366f89a9a24ad8cf
#
_entry.id   816f6d243348f7d1366f89a9a24ad8cf
#
_cell.length_a   1.000
_cell.length_b   1.000
_cell.length_c   1.000
_cell.angle_alpha   90.00
_cell.angle_beta   90.00
_cell.angle_gamma   90.00
#
_symmetry.space_group_name_H-M   'P 1'
#
loop_
_entity.id
_entity.type
_entity.pdbx_description
1 polymer ?
#
loop_
_entity_poly.entity_id
_entity_poly.type
_entity_poly.pdbx_seq_one_letter_code
_entity_poly.pdbx_strand_id
1 'polypeptide(L)'
;EMRSQQTSDVTGLPTGFRDLDKITTGLHPDQLIILAARPAVGKTAFVLNIAQNVGTKQNKAVAVFSLEMGAESLVDRMLAAEGMIDSHALRTGQLTEQDWNNVMIAQGALAEAPIYIDDTPGIKITEIRARSRKLSQEVEGGLGLIVIDYLQLITGTRPENRQQEVSDISRQLKILAKELKVPVIALSQLSRGVEQRQDKRPVLSD
;
A
#
# COMPACT_ATOMS: atom_id res chain seq x y z
N GLU A 1 23.29 -23.39 -15.44
CA GLU A 1 22.21 -24.29 -15.96
C GLU A 1 20.85 -24.10 -15.26
N MET A 2 20.59 -22.98 -14.58
CA MET A 2 19.28 -22.71 -13.95
C MET A 2 18.57 -21.46 -14.47
N ARG A 3 18.78 -21.09 -15.72
CA ARG A 3 18.10 -19.94 -16.33
C ARG A 3 16.93 -20.27 -17.25
N SER A 4 16.58 -21.52 -17.40
CA SER A 4 15.63 -21.94 -18.45
C SER A 4 14.18 -22.16 -17.98
N GLN A 5 13.79 -21.74 -16.77
CA GLN A 5 12.41 -21.91 -16.30
C GLN A 5 11.73 -20.64 -15.77
N GLN A 6 12.29 -19.46 -16.01
CA GLN A 6 11.54 -18.23 -15.73
C GLN A 6 10.67 -17.86 -16.93
N THR A 7 9.47 -18.38 -16.95
CA THR A 7 8.42 -17.98 -17.89
C THR A 7 7.79 -16.62 -17.54
N SER A 8 8.29 -15.93 -16.53
CA SER A 8 7.75 -14.64 -16.10
C SER A 8 8.81 -13.55 -16.28
N ASP A 9 8.40 -12.46 -16.90
CA ASP A 9 9.22 -11.25 -17.09
C ASP A 9 9.45 -10.48 -15.77
N VAL A 10 9.03 -11.05 -14.63
CA VAL A 10 9.06 -10.40 -13.33
C VAL A 10 10.26 -10.91 -12.53
N THR A 11 11.23 -10.05 -12.26
CA THR A 11 12.40 -10.34 -11.43
C THR A 11 12.20 -9.91 -9.97
N GLY A 12 11.30 -8.95 -9.72
CA GLY A 12 10.93 -8.48 -8.39
C GLY A 12 9.64 -9.10 -7.88
N LEU A 13 9.07 -8.54 -6.82
CA LEU A 13 7.81 -8.97 -6.23
C LEU A 13 6.64 -8.59 -7.16
N PRO A 14 5.82 -9.54 -7.64
CA PRO A 14 4.69 -9.23 -8.50
C PRO A 14 3.62 -8.42 -7.77
N THR A 15 3.07 -7.41 -8.45
CA THR A 15 1.93 -6.62 -7.94
C THR A 15 0.60 -7.32 -8.13
N GLY A 16 0.53 -8.29 -9.02
CA GLY A 16 -0.70 -8.92 -9.46
C GLY A 16 -1.35 -8.22 -10.66
N PHE A 17 -0.79 -7.12 -11.12
CA PHE A 17 -1.23 -6.39 -12.30
C PHE A 17 -0.22 -6.64 -13.43
N ARG A 18 -0.60 -7.47 -14.39
CA ARG A 18 0.31 -7.98 -15.44
C ARG A 18 1.03 -6.87 -16.22
N ASP A 19 0.30 -5.84 -16.63
CA ASP A 19 0.87 -4.76 -17.43
C ASP A 19 1.84 -3.90 -16.61
N LEU A 20 1.51 -3.64 -15.34
CA LEU A 20 2.40 -2.95 -14.43
C LEU A 20 3.66 -3.76 -14.16
N ASP A 21 3.53 -5.07 -13.95
CA ASP A 21 4.65 -5.97 -13.71
C ASP A 21 5.58 -6.07 -14.92
N LYS A 22 5.06 -5.99 -16.14
CA LYS A 22 5.88 -5.93 -17.35
C LYS A 22 6.72 -4.65 -17.43
N ILE A 23 6.16 -3.51 -17.00
CA ILE A 23 6.86 -2.22 -17.03
C ILE A 23 7.90 -2.14 -15.91
N THR A 24 7.54 -2.54 -14.70
CA THR A 24 8.38 -2.42 -13.50
C THR A 24 9.28 -3.62 -13.26
N THR A 25 9.01 -4.75 -13.91
CA THR A 25 9.57 -6.07 -13.60
C THR A 25 9.28 -6.51 -12.15
N GLY A 26 8.20 -5.98 -11.56
CA GLY A 26 7.78 -6.21 -10.17
C GLY A 26 8.34 -5.17 -9.20
N LEU A 27 8.02 -5.36 -7.93
CA LEU A 27 8.50 -4.49 -6.85
C LEU A 27 9.86 -4.98 -6.35
N HIS A 28 10.86 -4.10 -6.41
CA HIS A 28 12.22 -4.46 -6.03
C HIS A 28 12.54 -4.04 -4.59
N PRO A 29 13.38 -4.81 -3.86
CA PRO A 29 13.89 -4.38 -2.57
C PRO A 29 14.57 -3.01 -2.70
N ASP A 30 14.56 -2.25 -1.60
CA ASP A 30 15.15 -0.91 -1.51
C ASP A 30 14.52 0.17 -2.39
N GLN A 31 13.40 -0.10 -3.05
CA GLN A 31 12.73 0.85 -3.93
C GLN A 31 11.61 1.60 -3.19
N LEU A 32 11.59 2.92 -3.32
CA LEU A 32 10.45 3.76 -2.94
C LEU A 32 9.67 4.13 -4.20
N ILE A 33 8.38 3.79 -4.22
CA ILE A 33 7.47 4.12 -5.30
C ILE A 33 6.43 5.10 -4.75
N ILE A 34 6.38 6.29 -5.34
CA ILE A 34 5.37 7.31 -4.99
C ILE A 34 4.31 7.31 -6.09
N LEU A 35 3.08 6.99 -5.71
CA LEU A 35 1.93 7.01 -6.60
C LEU A 35 1.10 8.26 -6.31
N ALA A 36 1.17 9.22 -7.21
CA ALA A 36 0.42 10.46 -7.10
C ALA A 36 -0.93 10.35 -7.82
N ALA A 37 -2.00 10.76 -7.16
CA ALA A 37 -3.33 10.76 -7.73
C ALA A 37 -4.16 11.92 -7.16
N ARG A 38 -5.11 12.38 -7.97
CA ARG A 38 -6.10 13.37 -7.52
C ARG A 38 -7.03 12.74 -6.48
N PRO A 39 -7.63 13.56 -5.57
CA PRO A 39 -8.64 13.05 -4.65
C PRO A 39 -9.78 12.32 -5.39
N ALA A 40 -10.31 11.27 -4.77
CA ALA A 40 -11.44 10.47 -5.29
C ALA A 40 -11.14 9.66 -6.57
N VAL A 41 -9.89 9.44 -6.94
CA VAL A 41 -9.52 8.55 -8.06
C VAL A 41 -9.03 7.23 -7.49
N GLY A 42 -9.84 6.28 -7.23
CA GLY A 42 -9.58 4.87 -6.88
C GLY A 42 -8.16 4.41 -6.49
N LYS A 43 -7.28 5.32 -6.08
CA LYS A 43 -5.86 5.04 -5.77
C LYS A 43 -5.71 4.12 -4.58
N THR A 44 -6.53 4.32 -3.54
CA THR A 44 -6.53 3.47 -2.35
C THR A 44 -6.92 2.05 -2.71
N ALA A 45 -7.96 1.87 -3.53
CA ALA A 45 -8.39 0.56 -4.02
C ALA A 45 -7.27 -0.14 -4.80
N PHE A 46 -6.58 0.58 -5.68
CA PHE A 46 -5.47 0.06 -6.47
C PHE A 46 -4.33 -0.46 -5.59
N VAL A 47 -3.90 0.35 -4.63
CA VAL A 47 -2.79 -0.01 -3.74
C VAL A 47 -3.19 -1.11 -2.76
N LEU A 48 -4.44 -1.12 -2.28
CA LEU A 48 -4.94 -2.21 -1.46
C LEU A 48 -4.97 -3.54 -2.22
N ASN A 49 -5.33 -3.51 -3.50
CA ASN A 49 -5.27 -4.71 -4.33
C ASN A 49 -3.85 -5.23 -4.47
N ILE A 50 -2.86 -4.36 -4.62
CA ILE A 50 -1.44 -4.76 -4.61
C ILE A 50 -1.08 -5.42 -3.27
N ALA A 51 -1.43 -4.80 -2.15
CA ALA A 51 -1.17 -5.33 -0.81
C ALA A 51 -1.81 -6.70 -0.60
N GLN A 52 -3.08 -6.87 -1.02
CA GLN A 52 -3.78 -8.14 -0.94
C GLN A 52 -3.12 -9.21 -1.80
N ASN A 53 -2.75 -8.89 -3.03
CA ASN A 53 -2.08 -9.82 -3.93
C ASN A 53 -0.74 -10.30 -3.35
N VAL A 54 0.04 -9.40 -2.77
CA VAL A 54 1.31 -9.74 -2.13
C VAL A 54 1.07 -10.61 -0.90
N GLY A 55 0.13 -10.25 -0.03
CA GLY A 55 -0.16 -11.00 1.19
C GLY A 55 -0.80 -12.35 0.94
N THR A 56 -1.82 -12.40 0.08
CA THR A 56 -2.59 -13.64 -0.14
C THR A 56 -1.95 -14.58 -1.15
N LYS A 57 -1.42 -14.06 -2.26
CA LYS A 57 -0.90 -14.87 -3.36
C LYS A 57 0.60 -15.14 -3.26
N GLN A 58 1.37 -14.16 -2.79
CA GLN A 58 2.82 -14.30 -2.63
C GLN A 58 3.21 -14.76 -1.23
N ASN A 59 2.27 -14.75 -0.30
CA ASN A 59 2.47 -15.10 1.12
C ASN A 59 3.64 -14.33 1.75
N LYS A 60 3.75 -13.06 1.41
CA LYS A 60 4.75 -12.13 1.97
C LYS A 60 4.09 -11.21 2.97
N ALA A 61 4.80 -10.89 4.06
CA ALA A 61 4.29 -9.97 5.06
C ALA A 61 4.19 -8.54 4.52
N VAL A 62 3.05 -7.90 4.74
CA VAL A 62 2.76 -6.54 4.29
C VAL A 62 2.40 -5.67 5.49
N ALA A 63 3.06 -4.52 5.62
CA ALA A 63 2.67 -3.49 6.57
C ALA A 63 1.92 -2.39 5.84
N VAL A 64 0.70 -2.09 6.27
CA VAL A 64 -0.14 -1.04 5.69
C VAL A 64 -0.36 0.05 6.74
N PHE A 65 0.16 1.23 6.48
CA PHE A 65 -0.11 2.42 7.28
C PHE A 65 -1.26 3.18 6.65
N SER A 66 -2.46 2.98 7.18
CA SER A 66 -3.69 3.60 6.70
C SER A 66 -4.01 4.82 7.55
N LEU A 67 -3.56 5.99 7.09
CA LEU A 67 -3.60 7.22 7.87
C LEU A 67 -4.88 8.03 7.64
N GLU A 68 -5.57 7.79 6.53
CA GLU A 68 -6.84 8.44 6.19
C GLU A 68 -8.04 7.61 6.65
N MET A 69 -7.97 6.29 6.47
CA MET A 69 -9.07 5.37 6.78
C MET A 69 -8.75 4.54 8.01
N GLY A 70 -9.78 4.28 8.84
CA GLY A 70 -9.66 3.33 9.93
C GLY A 70 -9.47 1.88 9.44
N ALA A 71 -8.86 1.07 10.28
CA ALA A 71 -8.56 -0.33 9.95
C ALA A 71 -9.81 -1.13 9.59
N GLU A 72 -10.93 -0.91 10.27
CA GLU A 72 -12.20 -1.61 9.99
C GLU A 72 -12.71 -1.34 8.58
N SER A 73 -12.71 -0.06 8.16
CA SER A 73 -13.12 0.31 6.80
C SER A 73 -12.21 -0.29 5.75
N LEU A 74 -10.91 -0.38 6.05
CA LEU A 74 -9.94 -0.98 5.17
C LEU A 74 -10.18 -2.48 5.01
N VAL A 75 -10.40 -3.18 6.11
CA VAL A 75 -10.69 -4.62 6.11
C VAL A 75 -11.97 -4.91 5.34
N ASP A 76 -13.02 -4.10 5.49
CA ASP A 76 -14.27 -4.24 4.72
C ASP A 76 -14.03 -4.13 3.22
N ARG A 77 -13.20 -3.18 2.80
CA ARG A 77 -12.82 -3.06 1.37
C ARG A 77 -12.04 -4.28 0.88
N MET A 78 -11.14 -4.77 1.71
CA MET A 78 -10.35 -5.96 1.36
C MET A 78 -11.23 -7.20 1.26
N LEU A 79 -12.20 -7.38 2.16
CA LEU A 79 -13.18 -8.47 2.10
C LEU A 79 -14.05 -8.39 0.84
N ALA A 80 -14.53 -7.20 0.51
CA ALA A 80 -15.34 -6.97 -0.68
C ALA A 80 -14.56 -7.32 -1.96
N ALA A 81 -13.29 -6.91 -2.04
CA ALA A 81 -12.43 -7.19 -3.18
C ALA A 81 -12.10 -8.68 -3.29
N GLU A 82 -11.72 -9.32 -2.19
CA GLU A 82 -11.37 -10.75 -2.17
C GLU A 82 -12.55 -11.64 -2.50
N GLY A 83 -13.74 -11.31 -1.96
CA GLY A 83 -14.97 -12.07 -2.19
C GLY A 83 -15.72 -11.68 -3.45
N MET A 84 -15.26 -10.65 -4.17
CA MET A 84 -15.95 -10.06 -5.33
C MET A 84 -17.38 -9.64 -4.98
N ILE A 85 -17.56 -8.98 -3.84
CA ILE A 85 -18.84 -8.55 -3.29
C ILE A 85 -18.94 -7.04 -3.37
N ASP A 86 -20.17 -6.55 -3.63
CA ASP A 86 -20.44 -5.12 -3.57
C ASP A 86 -20.22 -4.59 -2.15
N SER A 87 -19.37 -3.55 -2.02
CA SER A 87 -19.07 -2.92 -0.74
C SER A 87 -20.32 -2.38 -0.04
N HIS A 88 -21.29 -1.85 -0.80
CA HIS A 88 -22.54 -1.37 -0.25
C HIS A 88 -23.39 -2.50 0.32
N ALA A 89 -23.49 -3.63 -0.39
CA ALA A 89 -24.20 -4.81 0.06
C ALA A 89 -23.56 -5.37 1.35
N LEU A 90 -22.23 -5.38 1.42
CA LEU A 90 -21.51 -5.83 2.61
C LEU A 90 -21.81 -4.94 3.83
N ARG A 91 -21.82 -3.62 3.65
CA ARG A 91 -22.11 -2.67 4.74
C ARG A 91 -23.56 -2.71 5.22
N THR A 92 -24.50 -2.93 4.32
CA THR A 92 -25.94 -2.96 4.65
C THR A 92 -26.43 -4.34 5.06
N GLY A 93 -25.63 -5.37 4.90
CA GLY A 93 -26.00 -6.74 5.21
C GLY A 93 -26.99 -7.36 4.21
N GLN A 94 -27.23 -6.70 3.08
CA GLN A 94 -28.11 -7.18 2.01
C GLN A 94 -27.35 -8.13 1.09
N LEU A 95 -27.00 -9.28 1.63
CA LEU A 95 -26.18 -10.28 0.94
C LEU A 95 -27.04 -11.49 0.54
N THR A 96 -26.81 -11.99 -0.67
CA THR A 96 -27.35 -13.28 -1.09
C THR A 96 -26.65 -14.41 -0.36
N GLU A 97 -27.20 -15.63 -0.43
CA GLU A 97 -26.55 -16.81 0.14
C GLU A 97 -25.16 -17.04 -0.47
N GLN A 98 -25.03 -16.81 -1.79
CA GLN A 98 -23.74 -16.92 -2.48
C GLN A 98 -22.76 -15.85 -1.99
N ASP A 99 -23.22 -14.63 -1.75
CA ASP A 99 -22.40 -13.56 -1.18
C ASP A 99 -21.88 -13.91 0.21
N TRP A 100 -22.72 -14.49 1.07
CA TRP A 100 -22.32 -14.94 2.39
C TRP A 100 -21.24 -16.02 2.32
N ASN A 101 -21.35 -16.97 1.41
CA ASN A 101 -20.32 -17.98 1.18
C ASN A 101 -19.02 -17.33 0.72
N ASN A 102 -19.09 -16.36 -0.19
CA ASN A 102 -17.92 -15.62 -0.67
C ASN A 102 -17.26 -14.81 0.45
N VAL A 103 -18.03 -14.20 1.34
CA VAL A 103 -17.50 -13.49 2.52
C VAL A 103 -16.74 -14.46 3.43
N MET A 104 -17.27 -15.63 3.69
CA MET A 104 -16.61 -16.63 4.55
C MET A 104 -15.29 -17.10 3.96
N ILE A 105 -15.25 -17.36 2.66
CA ILE A 105 -14.03 -17.75 1.95
C ILE A 105 -12.99 -16.63 1.97
N ALA A 106 -13.41 -15.40 1.67
CA ALA A 106 -12.55 -14.21 1.69
C ALA A 106 -11.98 -13.95 3.08
N GLN A 107 -12.80 -14.07 4.11
CA GLN A 107 -12.38 -13.89 5.49
C GLN A 107 -11.31 -14.91 5.89
N GLY A 108 -11.47 -16.16 5.49
CA GLY A 108 -10.47 -17.20 5.71
C GLY A 108 -9.14 -16.89 5.02
N ALA A 109 -9.19 -16.46 3.75
CA ALA A 109 -7.99 -16.11 2.99
C ALA A 109 -7.26 -14.91 3.61
N LEU A 110 -7.99 -13.86 4.02
CA LEU A 110 -7.40 -12.69 4.65
C LEU A 110 -6.87 -12.96 6.05
N ALA A 111 -7.53 -13.83 6.82
CA ALA A 111 -7.07 -14.20 8.15
C ALA A 111 -5.72 -14.92 8.13
N GLU A 112 -5.45 -15.71 7.08
CA GLU A 112 -4.18 -16.40 6.91
C GLU A 112 -3.09 -15.52 6.27
N ALA A 113 -3.49 -14.43 5.59
CA ALA A 113 -2.55 -13.52 4.95
C ALA A 113 -1.80 -12.68 6.00
N PRO A 114 -0.47 -12.56 5.91
CA PRO A 114 0.30 -11.77 6.86
C PRO A 114 0.25 -10.27 6.52
N ILE A 115 -0.93 -9.68 6.60
CA ILE A 115 -1.18 -8.27 6.35
C ILE A 115 -1.43 -7.57 7.68
N TYR A 116 -0.59 -6.59 8.01
CA TYR A 116 -0.62 -5.85 9.26
C TYR A 116 -1.02 -4.40 9.00
N ILE A 117 -2.09 -3.94 9.62
CA ILE A 117 -2.64 -2.61 9.40
C ILE A 117 -2.40 -1.74 10.63
N ASP A 118 -1.84 -0.56 10.41
CA ASP A 118 -1.66 0.47 11.42
C ASP A 118 -2.42 1.73 10.97
N ASP A 119 -3.39 2.16 11.75
CA ASP A 119 -4.24 3.32 11.46
C ASP A 119 -4.05 4.46 12.47
N THR A 120 -2.91 4.53 13.12
CA THR A 120 -2.60 5.58 14.10
C THR A 120 -2.64 6.96 13.44
N PRO A 121 -3.57 7.84 13.83
CA PRO A 121 -3.66 9.18 13.27
C PRO A 121 -2.48 10.05 13.70
N GLY A 122 -2.00 10.91 12.79
CA GLY A 122 -0.89 11.81 13.08
C GLY A 122 0.44 11.12 13.39
N ILE A 123 0.60 9.89 12.93
CA ILE A 123 1.83 9.12 13.17
C ILE A 123 3.07 9.87 12.67
N LYS A 124 4.13 9.84 13.46
CA LYS A 124 5.41 10.46 13.09
C LYS A 124 6.22 9.50 12.22
N ILE A 125 7.04 10.06 11.32
CA ILE A 125 7.90 9.26 10.47
C ILE A 125 8.85 8.38 11.29
N THR A 126 9.32 8.85 12.43
CA THR A 126 10.16 8.07 13.35
C THR A 126 9.43 6.86 13.91
N GLU A 127 8.13 6.98 14.17
CA GLU A 127 7.30 5.87 14.63
C GLU A 127 7.06 4.85 13.52
N ILE A 128 6.81 5.30 12.29
CA ILE A 128 6.69 4.40 11.13
C ILE A 128 7.95 3.55 10.99
N ARG A 129 9.12 4.18 11.08
CA ARG A 129 10.40 3.48 10.99
C ARG A 129 10.56 2.48 12.12
N ALA A 130 10.29 2.87 13.35
CA ALA A 130 10.42 2.00 14.52
C ALA A 130 9.48 0.80 14.45
N ARG A 131 8.21 1.03 14.09
CA ARG A 131 7.21 -0.04 13.97
C ARG A 131 7.50 -0.98 12.82
N SER A 132 7.97 -0.47 11.70
CA SER A 132 8.37 -1.28 10.54
C SER A 132 9.56 -2.17 10.86
N ARG A 133 10.58 -1.65 11.55
CA ARG A 133 11.74 -2.42 12.01
C ARG A 133 11.33 -3.54 12.96
N LYS A 134 10.51 -3.21 13.94
CA LYS A 134 10.02 -4.18 14.93
C LYS A 134 9.25 -5.29 14.25
N LEU A 135 8.29 -4.93 13.39
CA LEU A 135 7.48 -5.90 12.67
C LEU A 135 8.34 -6.79 11.77
N SER A 136 9.32 -6.22 11.08
CA SER A 136 10.23 -6.98 10.22
C SER A 136 11.05 -8.00 10.99
N GLN A 137 11.40 -7.71 12.26
CA GLN A 137 12.10 -8.64 13.13
C GLN A 137 11.19 -9.74 13.68
N GLU A 138 9.92 -9.42 13.96
CA GLU A 138 8.95 -10.36 14.53
C GLU A 138 8.38 -11.34 13.51
N VAL A 139 8.31 -10.93 12.24
CA VAL A 139 7.74 -11.75 11.18
C VAL A 139 8.80 -12.65 10.58
N GLU A 140 8.47 -13.93 10.44
CA GLU A 140 9.34 -14.90 9.77
C GLU A 140 9.62 -14.48 8.32
N GLY A 141 10.89 -14.36 7.97
CA GLY A 141 11.32 -13.90 6.64
C GLY A 141 11.30 -12.38 6.46
N GLY A 142 10.88 -11.61 7.47
CA GLY A 142 10.79 -10.15 7.41
C GLY A 142 9.62 -9.63 6.59
N LEU A 143 9.53 -8.31 6.43
CA LEU A 143 8.52 -7.66 5.61
C LEU A 143 8.82 -7.82 4.13
N GLY A 144 7.78 -8.02 3.32
CA GLY A 144 7.87 -8.05 1.86
C GLY A 144 7.42 -6.75 1.18
N LEU A 145 6.61 -5.94 1.86
CA LEU A 145 6.08 -4.69 1.31
C LEU A 145 5.64 -3.77 2.45
N ILE A 146 5.85 -2.47 2.27
CA ILE A 146 5.29 -1.42 3.13
C ILE A 146 4.44 -0.50 2.26
N VAL A 147 3.22 -0.23 2.70
CA VAL A 147 2.27 0.65 2.03
C VAL A 147 1.90 1.79 2.96
N ILE A 148 1.89 3.01 2.44
CA ILE A 148 1.51 4.22 3.18
C ILE A 148 0.42 4.97 2.41
N ASP A 149 -0.72 5.20 3.03
CA ASP A 149 -1.86 5.91 2.45
C ASP A 149 -2.35 7.00 3.41
N TYR A 150 -2.08 8.22 3.14
CA TYR A 150 -1.21 8.81 2.12
C TYR A 150 -0.10 9.62 2.81
N LEU A 151 0.96 9.89 2.06
CA LEU A 151 2.20 10.47 2.53
C LEU A 151 2.04 11.77 3.34
N GLN A 152 1.16 12.67 2.91
CA GLN A 152 0.96 13.98 3.51
C GLN A 152 0.34 13.94 4.91
N LEU A 153 -0.20 12.79 5.34
CA LEU A 153 -0.76 12.61 6.69
C LEU A 153 0.31 12.22 7.72
N ILE A 154 1.53 11.96 7.29
CA ILE A 154 2.63 11.68 8.21
C ILE A 154 3.06 12.99 8.88
N THR A 155 3.25 12.94 10.20
CA THR A 155 3.81 14.07 10.94
C THR A 155 5.33 14.06 10.81
N GLY A 156 5.87 15.12 10.26
CA GLY A 156 7.31 15.32 10.12
C GLY A 156 7.91 16.07 11.30
N THR A 157 9.19 16.43 11.15
CA THR A 157 9.97 17.11 12.17
C THR A 157 10.03 18.62 11.96
N ARG A 158 9.54 19.15 10.84
CA ARG A 158 9.61 20.58 10.46
C ARG A 158 8.24 21.12 10.03
N PRO A 159 7.35 21.47 10.98
CA PRO A 159 6.00 21.93 10.64
C PRO A 159 5.96 23.28 9.94
N GLU A 160 7.04 24.05 9.96
CA GLU A 160 7.11 25.42 9.45
C GLU A 160 7.16 25.49 7.92
N ASN A 161 7.64 24.45 7.24
CA ASN A 161 7.73 24.39 5.78
C ASN A 161 7.22 23.02 5.29
N ARG A 162 5.97 23.00 4.85
CA ARG A 162 5.30 21.77 4.44
C ARG A 162 5.99 21.07 3.27
N GLN A 163 6.45 21.82 2.28
CA GLN A 163 7.12 21.26 1.12
C GLN A 163 8.44 20.58 1.51
N GLN A 164 9.22 21.20 2.36
CA GLN A 164 10.46 20.64 2.85
C GLN A 164 10.21 19.44 3.76
N GLU A 165 9.16 19.48 4.57
CA GLU A 165 8.73 18.38 5.42
C GLU A 165 8.38 17.14 4.60
N VAL A 166 7.59 17.29 3.52
CA VAL A 166 7.24 16.18 2.62
C VAL A 166 8.49 15.61 1.95
N SER A 167 9.42 16.45 1.53
CA SER A 167 10.69 16.00 0.95
C SER A 167 11.53 15.21 1.94
N ASP A 168 11.60 15.65 3.19
CA ASP A 168 12.31 14.95 4.27
C ASP A 168 11.66 13.59 4.58
N ILE A 169 10.34 13.52 4.62
CA ILE A 169 9.59 12.29 4.83
C ILE A 169 9.88 11.29 3.70
N SER A 170 9.84 11.74 2.46
CA SER A 170 10.14 10.90 1.29
C SER A 170 11.56 10.34 1.36
N ARG A 171 12.52 11.18 1.74
CA ARG A 171 13.91 10.75 1.93
C ARG A 171 14.04 9.70 3.03
N GLN A 172 13.36 9.89 4.16
CA GLN A 172 13.38 8.94 5.27
C GLN A 172 12.73 7.61 4.90
N LEU A 173 11.67 7.62 4.09
CA LEU A 173 11.05 6.41 3.56
C LEU A 173 11.98 5.67 2.60
N LYS A 174 12.74 6.40 1.79
CA LYS A 174 13.75 5.80 0.92
C LYS A 174 14.87 5.12 1.74
N ILE A 175 15.31 5.76 2.81
CA ILE A 175 16.29 5.18 3.74
C ILE A 175 15.72 3.92 4.38
N LEU A 176 14.47 3.94 4.82
CA LEU A 176 13.79 2.79 5.40
C LEU A 176 13.72 1.61 4.41
N ALA A 177 13.35 1.89 3.16
CA ALA A 177 13.30 0.87 2.11
C ALA A 177 14.67 0.19 1.93
N LYS A 178 15.74 0.97 1.91
CA LYS A 178 17.11 0.44 1.81
C LYS A 178 17.55 -0.34 3.03
N GLU A 179 17.23 0.16 4.21
CA GLU A 179 17.60 -0.47 5.48
C GLU A 179 16.96 -1.86 5.65
N LEU A 180 15.66 -1.95 5.39
CA LEU A 180 14.92 -3.20 5.52
C LEU A 180 14.97 -4.07 4.26
N LYS A 181 15.50 -3.55 3.16
CA LYS A 181 15.51 -4.22 1.86
C LYS A 181 14.11 -4.62 1.41
N VAL A 182 13.18 -3.67 1.49
CA VAL A 182 11.74 -3.85 1.26
C VAL A 182 11.26 -2.74 0.35
N PRO A 183 10.44 -3.05 -0.69
CA PRO A 183 9.79 -2.01 -1.45
C PRO A 183 8.79 -1.24 -0.58
N VAL A 184 8.75 0.07 -0.74
CA VAL A 184 7.80 0.96 -0.08
C VAL A 184 6.96 1.66 -1.13
N ILE A 185 5.64 1.53 -1.03
CA ILE A 185 4.68 2.26 -1.87
C ILE A 185 4.04 3.33 -1.00
N ALA A 186 4.23 4.59 -1.36
CA ALA A 186 3.60 5.72 -0.69
C ALA A 186 2.64 6.41 -1.64
N LEU A 187 1.38 6.54 -1.23
CA LEU A 187 0.39 7.32 -1.96
C LEU A 187 0.59 8.80 -1.66
N SER A 188 0.52 9.61 -2.68
CA SER A 188 0.57 11.07 -2.58
C SER A 188 -0.70 11.66 -3.16
N GLN A 189 -1.40 12.47 -2.38
CA GLN A 189 -2.58 13.17 -2.84
C GLN A 189 -2.16 14.48 -3.50
N LEU A 190 -2.56 14.66 -4.77
CA LEU A 190 -2.29 15.89 -5.51
C LEU A 190 -3.11 17.04 -4.96
N SER A 191 -2.49 18.22 -4.84
CA SER A 191 -3.18 19.43 -4.43
C SER A 191 -4.04 19.99 -5.56
N ARG A 192 -5.02 20.86 -5.20
CA ARG A 192 -5.83 21.57 -6.19
C ARG A 192 -5.01 22.50 -7.08
N GLY A 193 -3.79 22.82 -6.70
CA GLY A 193 -2.88 23.64 -7.50
C GLY A 193 -2.58 23.06 -8.88
N VAL A 194 -2.60 21.72 -9.01
CA VAL A 194 -2.42 21.04 -10.30
C VAL A 194 -3.51 21.44 -11.29
N GLU A 195 -4.75 21.60 -10.83
CA GLU A 195 -5.90 21.94 -11.68
C GLU A 195 -5.90 23.41 -12.09
N GLN A 196 -5.27 24.26 -11.31
CA GLN A 196 -5.20 25.71 -11.53
C GLN A 196 -4.05 26.13 -12.46
N ARG A 197 -3.07 25.26 -12.69
CA ARG A 197 -1.94 25.56 -13.58
C ARG A 197 -2.32 25.35 -15.05
N GLN A 198 -1.68 26.10 -15.92
CA GLN A 198 -1.82 25.92 -17.38
C GLN A 198 -1.30 24.55 -17.82
N ASP A 199 -0.16 24.14 -17.25
CA ASP A 199 0.35 22.78 -17.41
C ASP A 199 -0.12 21.94 -16.21
N LYS A 200 -1.09 21.08 -16.45
CA LYS A 200 -1.70 20.22 -15.41
C LYS A 200 -0.83 19.01 -15.03
N ARG A 201 0.45 19.05 -15.36
CA ARG A 201 1.37 17.99 -14.96
C ARG A 201 1.73 18.13 -13.48
N PRO A 202 1.65 17.04 -12.71
CA PRO A 202 2.06 17.06 -11.32
C PRO A 202 3.54 17.41 -11.16
N VAL A 203 3.83 18.18 -10.13
CA VAL A 203 5.20 18.44 -9.69
C VAL A 203 5.36 17.99 -8.24
N LEU A 204 6.60 17.89 -7.78
CA LEU A 204 6.89 17.31 -6.47
C LEU A 204 6.24 18.06 -5.29
N SER A 205 5.92 19.34 -5.48
CA SER A 205 5.26 20.18 -4.46
C SER A 205 3.74 19.97 -4.38
N ASP A 206 3.14 19.23 -5.31
CA ASP A 206 1.71 18.95 -5.32
C ASP A 206 1.38 17.79 -4.37
#